data_9ffff95589fec7459627df7f0ba64b52
#
_entry.id   9ffff95589fec7459627df7f0ba64b52
#
_cell.length_a   1.000
_cell.length_b   1.000
_cell.length_c   1.000
_cell.angle_alpha   90.00
_cell.angle_beta   90.00
_cell.angle_gamma   90.00
#
_symmetry.space_group_name_H-M   'P 1'
#
loop_
_entity.id
_entity.type
_entity.pdbx_description
1 polymer ?
#
loop_
_entity_poly.entity_id
_entity_poly.type
_entity_poly.pdbx_seq_one_letter_code
_entity_poly.pdbx_strand_id
1 'polypeptide(L)'
;GIRIKAARGRGGVVEEIRVDNIVMKNIKEEAIVLSLFYDKDTKVEPVTEKTPIFRNIHMSNITGSNVNKAGLILGITEMPIQNITFSNINMDGKEGFTVNTATDVEFHDVKVNATIGSSFKISDAKNIILDNVSSSTPVKGVPVIKLENVSNMMINNNFPFNATDIFIEADGKETKNIFLKNNVFKNVNTIVKKGKDLDKKAITE
;
A
#
# COMPACT_ATOMS: atom_id res chain seq x y z
N GLY A 1 2.86 -12.65 -11.53
CA GLY A 1 2.11 -13.00 -10.33
C GLY A 1 0.59 -12.93 -10.54
N ILE A 2 -0.14 -12.56 -9.52
CA ILE A 2 -1.58 -12.31 -9.59
C ILE A 2 -1.81 -10.96 -10.27
N ARG A 3 -2.64 -10.95 -11.33
CA ARG A 3 -2.82 -9.75 -12.13
C ARG A 3 -4.28 -9.55 -12.52
N ILE A 4 -4.92 -8.54 -11.93
CA ILE A 4 -6.31 -8.16 -12.20
C ILE A 4 -6.28 -6.73 -12.76
N LYS A 5 -6.71 -6.55 -14.01
CA LYS A 5 -6.63 -5.26 -14.70
C LYS A 5 -7.89 -4.98 -15.50
N ALA A 6 -8.30 -3.73 -15.47
CA ALA A 6 -9.29 -3.14 -16.38
C ALA A 6 -8.83 -1.74 -16.79
N ALA A 7 -9.59 -1.08 -17.64
CA ALA A 7 -9.34 0.31 -18.02
C ALA A 7 -10.66 1.04 -18.29
N ARG A 8 -10.61 2.37 -18.27
CA ARG A 8 -11.71 3.20 -18.77
C ARG A 8 -12.18 2.71 -20.13
N GLY A 9 -13.45 2.80 -20.41
CA GLY A 9 -14.07 2.36 -21.65
C GLY A 9 -14.49 0.88 -21.67
N ARG A 10 -13.98 0.04 -20.73
CA ARG A 10 -14.37 -1.38 -20.64
C ARG A 10 -15.54 -1.61 -19.70
N GLY A 11 -15.71 -0.77 -18.68
CA GLY A 11 -16.74 -0.92 -17.66
C GLY A 11 -16.61 -2.21 -16.85
N GLY A 12 -17.74 -2.61 -16.28
CA GLY A 12 -17.86 -3.85 -15.51
C GLY A 12 -17.35 -3.74 -14.08
N VAL A 13 -17.77 -4.71 -13.27
CA VAL A 13 -17.40 -4.83 -11.86
C VAL A 13 -16.56 -6.09 -11.68
N VAL A 14 -15.43 -5.95 -11.01
CA VAL A 14 -14.60 -7.05 -10.53
C VAL A 14 -14.67 -7.06 -9.02
N GLU A 15 -15.34 -8.03 -8.46
CA GLU A 15 -15.61 -8.12 -7.02
C GLU A 15 -15.69 -9.55 -6.52
N GLU A 16 -15.74 -9.70 -5.17
CA GLU A 16 -15.90 -10.98 -4.46
C GLU A 16 -14.77 -11.99 -4.79
N ILE A 17 -13.54 -11.49 -5.00
CA ILE A 17 -12.39 -12.34 -5.28
C ILE A 17 -11.69 -12.71 -3.98
N ARG A 18 -11.36 -13.98 -3.85
CA ARG A 18 -10.51 -14.53 -2.79
C ARG A 18 -9.31 -15.22 -3.42
N VAL A 19 -8.11 -14.84 -2.96
CA VAL A 19 -6.84 -15.46 -3.37
C VAL A 19 -6.13 -15.93 -2.13
N ASP A 20 -5.79 -17.19 -2.07
CA ASP A 20 -5.22 -17.80 -0.87
C ASP A 20 -4.17 -18.87 -1.17
N ASN A 21 -3.21 -19.05 -0.24
CA ASN A 21 -2.21 -20.15 -0.27
C ASN A 21 -1.34 -20.16 -1.54
N ILE A 22 -0.68 -19.04 -1.85
CA ILE A 22 0.18 -18.92 -3.05
C ILE A 22 1.65 -18.76 -2.67
N VAL A 23 2.51 -19.49 -3.35
CA VAL A 23 3.97 -19.28 -3.33
C VAL A 23 4.43 -18.82 -4.71
N MET A 24 5.14 -17.70 -4.75
CA MET A 24 5.67 -17.09 -5.98
C MET A 24 7.19 -17.01 -5.93
N LYS A 25 7.85 -17.24 -7.06
CA LYS A 25 9.30 -17.06 -7.17
C LYS A 25 9.67 -16.44 -8.51
N ASN A 26 10.69 -15.59 -8.50
CA ASN A 26 11.30 -15.03 -9.72
C ASN A 26 10.27 -14.27 -10.59
N ILE A 27 9.43 -13.46 -9.97
CA ILE A 27 8.46 -12.64 -10.71
C ILE A 27 9.17 -11.41 -11.28
N LYS A 28 9.25 -11.32 -12.60
CA LYS A 28 10.00 -10.27 -13.30
C LYS A 28 9.34 -8.88 -13.22
N GLU A 29 8.06 -8.84 -12.92
CA GLU A 29 7.28 -7.60 -12.76
C GLU A 29 6.67 -7.58 -11.35
N GLU A 30 5.41 -7.21 -11.22
CA GLU A 30 4.73 -7.17 -9.93
C GLU A 30 4.24 -8.58 -9.52
N ALA A 31 4.38 -8.91 -8.25
CA ALA A 31 3.82 -10.14 -7.67
C ALA A 31 2.29 -10.06 -7.61
N ILE A 32 1.75 -8.91 -7.20
CA ILE A 32 0.30 -8.65 -7.11
C ILE A 32 -0.02 -7.35 -7.83
N VAL A 33 -1.00 -7.36 -8.74
CA VAL A 33 -1.50 -6.15 -9.42
C VAL A 33 -3.02 -6.08 -9.38
N LEU A 34 -3.53 -4.99 -8.87
CA LEU A 34 -4.90 -4.53 -9.03
C LEU A 34 -4.83 -3.16 -9.72
N SER A 35 -5.19 -3.05 -11.01
CA SER A 35 -5.01 -1.79 -11.73
C SER A 35 -6.18 -1.47 -12.66
N LEU A 36 -6.66 -0.24 -12.57
CA LEU A 36 -7.65 0.34 -13.46
C LEU A 36 -7.01 1.15 -14.61
N PHE A 37 -5.69 1.01 -14.80
CA PHE A 37 -4.95 1.67 -15.85
C PHE A 37 -4.35 0.69 -16.87
N TYR A 38 -4.47 1.04 -18.15
CA TYR A 38 -3.64 0.49 -19.23
C TYR A 38 -2.70 1.55 -19.79
N ASP A 39 -3.15 2.80 -19.85
CA ASP A 39 -2.42 3.95 -20.38
C ASP A 39 -2.13 4.98 -19.29
N LYS A 40 -1.24 5.93 -19.60
CA LYS A 40 -0.83 7.00 -18.67
C LYS A 40 -1.83 8.17 -18.63
N ASP A 41 -3.03 8.03 -19.17
CA ASP A 41 -4.01 9.13 -19.16
C ASP A 41 -4.57 9.31 -17.74
N THR A 42 -4.24 10.46 -17.16
CA THR A 42 -4.61 10.85 -15.80
C THR A 42 -5.80 11.80 -15.75
N LYS A 43 -6.43 12.11 -16.88
CA LYS A 43 -7.59 13.01 -16.88
C LYS A 43 -8.76 12.34 -16.19
N VAL A 44 -9.39 13.09 -15.28
CA VAL A 44 -10.62 12.65 -14.62
C VAL A 44 -11.75 12.65 -15.64
N GLU A 45 -12.50 11.58 -15.70
CA GLU A 45 -13.66 11.40 -16.58
C GLU A 45 -14.95 11.27 -15.77
N PRO A 46 -16.11 11.62 -16.33
CA PRO A 46 -17.39 11.32 -15.70
C PRO A 46 -17.57 9.82 -15.48
N VAL A 47 -18.11 9.45 -14.32
CA VAL A 47 -18.46 8.05 -14.03
C VAL A 47 -19.64 7.63 -14.93
N THR A 48 -19.45 6.55 -15.66
CA THR A 48 -20.43 5.97 -16.57
C THR A 48 -20.44 4.44 -16.43
N GLU A 49 -21.29 3.76 -17.16
CA GLU A 49 -21.31 2.29 -17.30
C GLU A 49 -19.98 1.71 -17.83
N LYS A 50 -19.17 2.56 -18.48
CA LYS A 50 -17.83 2.20 -19.00
C LYS A 50 -16.71 2.42 -18.00
N THR A 51 -17.01 2.93 -16.81
CA THR A 51 -16.04 3.10 -15.73
C THR A 51 -15.87 1.77 -15.00
N PRO A 52 -14.67 1.17 -14.97
CA PRO A 52 -14.45 -0.10 -14.31
C PRO A 52 -14.45 0.06 -12.79
N ILE A 53 -14.96 -0.93 -12.07
CA ILE A 53 -15.06 -0.95 -10.61
C ILE A 53 -14.32 -2.18 -10.08
N PHE A 54 -13.35 -1.98 -9.16
CA PHE A 54 -12.71 -3.06 -8.41
C PHE A 54 -13.00 -2.90 -6.93
N ARG A 55 -13.59 -3.93 -6.32
CA ARG A 55 -13.88 -3.93 -4.88
C ARG A 55 -14.00 -5.34 -4.30
N ASN A 56 -13.99 -5.44 -2.95
CA ASN A 56 -14.22 -6.69 -2.22
C ASN A 56 -13.23 -7.80 -2.64
N ILE A 57 -11.93 -7.48 -2.68
CA ILE A 57 -10.86 -8.42 -3.09
C ILE A 57 -9.97 -8.67 -1.88
N HIS A 58 -9.86 -9.93 -1.47
CA HIS A 58 -9.07 -10.32 -0.31
C HIS A 58 -8.00 -11.34 -0.71
N MET A 59 -6.78 -11.11 -0.25
CA MET A 59 -5.62 -11.94 -0.56
C MET A 59 -4.93 -12.35 0.73
N SER A 60 -4.71 -13.65 0.92
CA SER A 60 -4.14 -14.18 2.14
C SER A 60 -3.12 -15.30 1.90
N ASN A 61 -2.24 -15.52 2.90
CA ASN A 61 -1.29 -16.62 2.90
C ASN A 61 -0.41 -16.66 1.64
N ILE A 62 0.22 -15.52 1.30
CA ILE A 62 1.02 -15.41 0.07
C ILE A 62 2.48 -15.15 0.43
N THR A 63 3.37 -15.96 -0.15
CA THR A 63 4.81 -15.77 -0.06
C THR A 63 5.42 -15.53 -1.43
N GLY A 64 6.21 -14.48 -1.56
CA GLY A 64 6.94 -14.14 -2.78
C GLY A 64 8.44 -13.97 -2.53
N SER A 65 9.27 -14.59 -3.34
CA SER A 65 10.72 -14.43 -3.30
C SER A 65 11.31 -14.03 -4.65
N ASN A 66 12.28 -13.13 -4.64
CA ASN A 66 12.91 -12.58 -5.83
C ASN A 66 11.86 -12.00 -6.82
N VAL A 67 10.97 -11.14 -6.29
CA VAL A 67 10.00 -10.41 -7.12
C VAL A 67 10.53 -9.02 -7.46
N ASN A 68 10.15 -8.47 -8.61
CA ASN A 68 10.59 -7.10 -8.93
C ASN A 68 9.83 -6.06 -8.10
N LYS A 69 8.51 -6.23 -7.92
CA LYS A 69 7.68 -5.39 -7.03
C LYS A 69 6.70 -6.26 -6.24
N ALA A 70 6.58 -6.04 -4.94
CA ALA A 70 5.68 -6.80 -4.07
C ALA A 70 4.21 -6.64 -4.49
N GLY A 71 3.76 -5.41 -4.74
CA GLY A 71 2.39 -5.17 -5.18
C GLY A 71 2.16 -3.79 -5.75
N LEU A 72 1.14 -3.69 -6.60
CA LEU A 72 0.66 -2.45 -7.20
C LEU A 72 -0.87 -2.41 -7.17
N ILE A 73 -1.42 -1.49 -6.40
CA ILE A 73 -2.85 -1.15 -6.36
C ILE A 73 -2.98 0.24 -6.97
N LEU A 74 -3.66 0.37 -8.10
CA LEU A 74 -3.73 1.60 -8.86
C LEU A 74 -5.15 1.85 -9.36
N GLY A 75 -5.90 2.65 -8.62
CA GLY A 75 -7.24 3.11 -8.98
C GLY A 75 -7.22 4.33 -9.88
N ILE A 76 -8.38 4.76 -10.34
CA ILE A 76 -8.58 6.03 -11.06
C ILE A 76 -9.30 7.02 -10.15
N THR A 77 -9.07 8.31 -10.34
CA THR A 77 -9.54 9.37 -9.41
C THR A 77 -11.06 9.34 -9.23
N GLU A 78 -11.80 9.17 -10.30
CA GLU A 78 -13.26 9.09 -10.30
C GLU A 78 -13.81 7.76 -9.77
N MET A 79 -12.98 6.70 -9.70
CA MET A 79 -13.34 5.38 -9.19
C MET A 79 -12.15 4.73 -8.50
N PRO A 80 -11.87 5.08 -7.24
CA PRO A 80 -10.83 4.42 -6.45
C PRO A 80 -11.09 2.90 -6.31
N ILE A 81 -10.03 2.11 -6.24
CA ILE A 81 -10.14 0.70 -5.86
C ILE A 81 -10.55 0.64 -4.39
N GLN A 82 -11.51 -0.23 -4.01
CA GLN A 82 -12.10 -0.20 -2.67
C GLN A 82 -12.23 -1.58 -2.04
N ASN A 83 -12.16 -1.58 -0.69
CA ASN A 83 -12.33 -2.76 0.15
C ASN A 83 -11.39 -3.90 -0.27
N ILE A 84 -10.11 -3.67 -0.05
CA ILE A 84 -9.03 -4.61 -0.37
C ILE A 84 -8.34 -5.01 0.93
N THR A 85 -8.21 -6.30 1.16
CA THR A 85 -7.49 -6.82 2.33
C THR A 85 -6.31 -7.70 1.91
N PHE A 86 -5.16 -7.47 2.52
CA PHE A 86 -3.97 -8.30 2.45
C PHE A 86 -3.68 -8.86 3.84
N SER A 87 -3.59 -10.18 3.98
CA SER A 87 -3.40 -10.83 5.27
C SER A 87 -2.35 -11.96 5.18
N ASN A 88 -1.44 -12.01 6.15
CA ASN A 88 -0.37 -13.01 6.21
C ASN A 88 0.43 -13.11 4.90
N ILE A 89 1.08 -12.00 4.53
CA ILE A 89 1.87 -11.91 3.29
C ILE A 89 3.34 -11.67 3.62
N ASN A 90 4.22 -12.41 2.96
CA ASN A 90 5.67 -12.23 3.06
C ASN A 90 6.29 -12.08 1.67
N MET A 91 6.88 -10.91 1.39
CA MET A 91 7.43 -10.57 0.08
C MET A 91 8.87 -10.10 0.17
N ASP A 92 9.76 -10.76 -0.57
CA ASP A 92 11.14 -10.35 -0.78
C ASP A 92 11.32 -9.88 -2.23
N GLY A 93 11.62 -8.61 -2.42
CA GLY A 93 11.71 -8.03 -3.76
C GLY A 93 12.55 -6.78 -3.88
N LYS A 94 12.62 -6.24 -5.09
CA LYS A 94 13.30 -4.96 -5.31
C LYS A 94 12.50 -3.80 -4.76
N GLU A 95 11.22 -3.71 -5.14
CA GLU A 95 10.31 -2.66 -4.68
C GLU A 95 9.20 -3.23 -3.80
N GLY A 96 8.70 -2.42 -2.89
CA GLY A 96 7.60 -2.76 -1.99
C GLY A 96 6.21 -2.67 -2.62
N PHE A 97 5.19 -2.58 -1.76
CA PHE A 97 3.82 -2.28 -2.17
C PHE A 97 3.66 -0.81 -2.51
N THR A 98 2.98 -0.54 -3.61
CA THR A 98 2.48 0.79 -3.98
C THR A 98 0.96 0.75 -4.01
N VAL A 99 0.33 1.65 -3.25
CA VAL A 99 -1.12 1.90 -3.25
C VAL A 99 -1.35 3.33 -3.69
N ASN A 100 -2.10 3.52 -4.76
CA ASN A 100 -2.47 4.85 -5.24
C ASN A 100 -3.93 4.86 -5.67
N THR A 101 -4.65 5.88 -5.26
CA THR A 101 -6.07 6.10 -5.55
C THR A 101 -6.92 4.89 -5.11
N ALA A 102 -6.96 4.67 -3.80
CA ALA A 102 -7.69 3.56 -3.19
C ALA A 102 -8.38 3.98 -1.88
N THR A 103 -9.41 3.28 -1.49
CA THR A 103 -10.10 3.47 -0.22
C THR A 103 -10.41 2.13 0.45
N ASP A 104 -10.47 2.12 1.80
CA ASP A 104 -10.75 0.92 2.58
C ASP A 104 -9.75 -0.21 2.24
N VAL A 105 -8.44 0.06 2.41
CA VAL A 105 -7.37 -0.92 2.17
C VAL A 105 -6.72 -1.31 3.48
N GLU A 106 -6.64 -2.59 3.73
CA GLU A 106 -6.11 -3.16 4.96
C GLU A 106 -4.92 -4.10 4.68
N PHE A 107 -3.88 -3.96 5.51
CA PHE A 107 -2.73 -4.86 5.55
C PHE A 107 -2.61 -5.41 6.97
N HIS A 108 -2.74 -6.72 7.12
CA HIS A 108 -2.63 -7.43 8.39
C HIS A 108 -1.53 -8.48 8.32
N ASP A 109 -0.58 -8.45 9.24
CA ASP A 109 0.55 -9.40 9.27
C ASP A 109 1.34 -9.44 7.96
N VAL A 110 1.71 -8.26 7.42
CA VAL A 110 2.37 -8.17 6.13
C VAL A 110 3.83 -7.74 6.28
N LYS A 111 4.73 -8.62 5.85
CA LYS A 111 6.17 -8.36 5.80
C LYS A 111 6.61 -8.10 4.36
N VAL A 112 7.31 -6.98 4.15
CA VAL A 112 7.86 -6.62 2.85
C VAL A 112 9.32 -6.20 2.97
N ASN A 113 10.20 -6.99 2.42
CA ASN A 113 11.63 -6.73 2.35
C ASN A 113 11.97 -6.16 0.96
N ALA A 114 11.89 -4.83 0.85
CA ALA A 114 12.28 -4.11 -0.36
C ALA A 114 13.78 -3.80 -0.32
N THR A 115 14.46 -3.93 -1.44
CA THR A 115 15.87 -3.52 -1.58
C THR A 115 16.02 -2.11 -2.12
N ILE A 116 14.95 -1.55 -2.71
CA ILE A 116 14.89 -0.20 -3.27
C ILE A 116 13.59 0.47 -2.81
N GLY A 117 13.70 1.66 -2.24
CA GLY A 117 12.54 2.44 -1.80
C GLY A 117 11.86 1.90 -0.54
N SER A 118 10.68 2.39 -0.28
CA SER A 118 9.88 2.04 0.89
C SER A 118 9.22 0.68 0.74
N SER A 119 9.05 -0.03 1.86
CA SER A 119 8.27 -1.28 1.89
C SER A 119 6.79 -1.03 1.56
N PHE A 120 6.26 0.11 2.01
CA PHE A 120 4.89 0.54 1.71
C PHE A 120 4.90 1.99 1.24
N LYS A 121 4.43 2.25 0.02
CA LYS A 121 4.19 3.58 -0.52
C LYS A 121 2.69 3.75 -0.76
N ILE A 122 2.05 4.68 -0.06
CA ILE A 122 0.61 4.90 -0.11
C ILE A 122 0.36 6.36 -0.46
N SER A 123 -0.40 6.60 -1.52
CA SER A 123 -0.74 7.95 -1.97
C SER A 123 -2.19 8.06 -2.44
N ASP A 124 -2.76 9.27 -2.27
CA ASP A 124 -4.12 9.60 -2.69
C ASP A 124 -5.15 8.56 -2.20
N ALA A 125 -5.04 8.20 -0.91
CA ALA A 125 -5.78 7.07 -0.35
C ALA A 125 -6.50 7.46 0.96
N LYS A 126 -7.57 6.71 1.28
CA LYS A 126 -8.40 6.98 2.43
C LYS A 126 -8.82 5.69 3.14
N ASN A 127 -9.02 5.78 4.48
CA ASN A 127 -9.46 4.65 5.32
C ASN A 127 -8.48 3.45 5.21
N ILE A 128 -7.25 3.65 5.61
CA ILE A 128 -6.17 2.66 5.49
C ILE A 128 -5.85 2.07 6.86
N ILE A 129 -5.66 0.78 6.91
CA ILE A 129 -5.16 0.08 8.10
C ILE A 129 -3.83 -0.60 7.76
N LEU A 130 -2.80 -0.30 8.55
CA LEU A 130 -1.55 -1.06 8.58
C LEU A 130 -1.40 -1.67 9.98
N ASP A 131 -1.66 -2.96 10.08
CA ASP A 131 -1.63 -3.72 11.32
C ASP A 131 -0.54 -4.78 11.27
N ASN A 132 0.43 -4.70 12.18
CA ASN A 132 1.59 -5.58 12.22
C ASN A 132 2.32 -5.69 10.88
N VAL A 133 2.64 -4.53 10.27
CA VAL A 133 3.44 -4.49 9.06
C VAL A 133 4.93 -4.32 9.38
N SER A 134 5.79 -4.94 8.60
CA SER A 134 7.22 -4.95 8.90
C SER A 134 8.13 -5.06 7.67
N SER A 135 9.41 -4.69 7.90
CA SER A 135 10.53 -5.05 7.03
C SER A 135 11.64 -5.63 7.88
N SER A 136 12.17 -6.78 7.49
CA SER A 136 13.34 -7.35 8.14
C SER A 136 14.66 -6.73 7.63
N THR A 137 14.62 -6.04 6.51
CA THR A 137 15.78 -5.41 5.85
C THR A 137 15.44 -3.97 5.44
N PRO A 138 15.16 -3.07 6.42
CA PRO A 138 14.84 -1.68 6.09
C PRO A 138 16.02 -1.03 5.37
N VAL A 139 15.74 -0.29 4.30
CA VAL A 139 16.77 0.39 3.49
C VAL A 139 17.25 1.62 4.24
N LYS A 140 18.56 1.76 4.38
CA LYS A 140 19.16 2.89 5.10
C LYS A 140 18.76 4.24 4.50
N GLY A 141 18.31 5.16 5.35
CA GLY A 141 17.86 6.51 4.96
C GLY A 141 16.53 6.56 4.22
N VAL A 142 15.86 5.44 4.01
CA VAL A 142 14.56 5.35 3.33
C VAL A 142 13.47 4.98 4.34
N PRO A 143 12.29 5.63 4.32
CA PRO A 143 11.20 5.26 5.22
C PRO A 143 10.63 3.88 4.88
N VAL A 144 10.28 3.11 5.90
CA VAL A 144 9.55 1.84 5.72
C VAL A 144 8.16 2.11 5.11
N ILE A 145 7.49 3.14 5.63
CA ILE A 145 6.16 3.57 5.17
C ILE A 145 6.27 5.00 4.64
N LYS A 146 5.89 5.23 3.39
CA LYS A 146 5.79 6.57 2.78
C LYS A 146 4.35 6.92 2.46
N LEU A 147 3.88 8.06 2.98
CA LEU A 147 2.51 8.54 2.84
C LEU A 147 2.48 9.89 2.11
N GLU A 148 1.54 10.05 1.17
CA GLU A 148 1.29 11.30 0.46
C GLU A 148 -0.20 11.46 0.17
N ASN A 149 -0.84 12.53 0.68
CA ASN A 149 -2.28 12.76 0.56
C ASN A 149 -3.13 11.58 1.08
N VAL A 150 -2.82 11.08 2.28
CA VAL A 150 -3.52 9.95 2.90
C VAL A 150 -4.37 10.44 4.06
N SER A 151 -5.62 10.00 4.15
CA SER A 151 -6.51 10.41 5.23
C SER A 151 -7.22 9.24 5.91
N ASN A 152 -7.52 9.40 7.22
CA ASN A 152 -8.15 8.39 8.06
C ASN A 152 -7.37 7.07 8.05
N MET A 153 -6.20 7.08 8.64
CA MET A 153 -5.32 5.91 8.65
C MET A 153 -5.00 5.47 10.06
N MET A 154 -5.01 4.16 10.28
CA MET A 154 -4.53 3.53 11.49
C MET A 154 -3.23 2.76 11.19
N ILE A 155 -2.19 3.02 11.97
CA ILE A 155 -0.91 2.28 11.95
C ILE A 155 -0.73 1.71 13.35
N ASN A 156 -0.92 0.40 13.50
CA ASN A 156 -0.98 -0.22 14.81
C ASN A 156 -0.21 -1.53 14.91
N ASN A 157 0.11 -1.90 16.15
CA ASN A 157 0.75 -3.17 16.51
C ASN A 157 2.10 -3.42 15.82
N ASN A 158 2.83 -2.37 15.42
CA ASN A 158 4.10 -2.53 14.74
C ASN A 158 5.27 -2.61 15.73
N PHE A 159 6.16 -3.57 15.49
CA PHE A 159 7.39 -3.76 16.23
C PHE A 159 8.57 -3.98 15.28
N PRO A 160 9.23 -2.92 14.80
CA PRO A 160 10.45 -3.04 14.00
C PRO A 160 11.58 -3.70 14.79
N PHE A 161 11.89 -4.98 14.51
CA PHE A 161 12.93 -5.73 15.19
C PHE A 161 14.34 -5.24 14.82
N ASN A 162 14.51 -4.80 13.58
CA ASN A 162 15.81 -4.37 13.05
C ASN A 162 15.96 -2.85 13.12
N ALA A 163 17.21 -2.40 13.18
CA ALA A 163 17.53 -0.98 13.16
C ALA A 163 16.91 -0.29 11.95
N THR A 164 16.07 0.71 12.20
CA THR A 164 15.29 1.42 11.20
C THR A 164 15.55 2.91 11.29
N ASP A 165 16.05 3.52 10.22
CA ASP A 165 16.36 4.96 10.23
C ASP A 165 15.08 5.80 10.30
N ILE A 166 14.11 5.51 9.43
CA ILE A 166 12.84 6.22 9.37
C ILE A 166 11.71 5.19 9.24
N PHE A 167 10.75 5.21 10.17
CA PHE A 167 9.62 4.30 10.06
C PHE A 167 8.53 4.86 9.13
N ILE A 168 8.12 6.12 9.36
CA ILE A 168 7.11 6.80 8.53
C ILE A 168 7.69 8.09 7.98
N GLU A 169 7.51 8.35 6.69
CA GLU A 169 7.60 9.68 6.09
C GLU A 169 6.23 10.06 5.56
N ALA A 170 5.71 11.20 5.98
CA ALA A 170 4.38 11.67 5.60
C ALA A 170 4.44 13.09 5.03
N ASP A 171 3.77 13.32 3.91
CA ASP A 171 3.66 14.61 3.24
C ASP A 171 2.29 14.77 2.58
N GLY A 172 2.03 15.95 2.00
CA GLY A 172 0.82 16.27 1.26
C GLY A 172 -0.24 16.97 2.11
N LYS A 173 -0.88 17.99 1.50
CA LYS A 173 -1.89 18.87 2.15
C LYS A 173 -3.15 18.13 2.59
N GLU A 174 -3.48 17.03 1.94
CA GLU A 174 -4.66 16.21 2.28
C GLU A 174 -4.34 15.11 3.30
N THR A 175 -3.08 14.97 3.72
CA THR A 175 -2.69 13.99 4.75
C THR A 175 -3.19 14.46 6.12
N LYS A 176 -4.10 13.67 6.72
CA LYS A 176 -4.76 13.99 8.00
C LYS A 176 -5.36 12.76 8.68
N ASN A 177 -5.61 12.87 10.00
CA ASN A 177 -6.22 11.80 10.79
C ASN A 177 -5.42 10.48 10.68
N ILE A 178 -4.12 10.57 10.87
CA ILE A 178 -3.23 9.40 10.92
C ILE A 178 -3.00 9.07 12.40
N PHE A 179 -3.39 7.88 12.82
CA PHE A 179 -3.30 7.43 14.21
C PHE A 179 -2.26 6.33 14.36
N LEU A 180 -1.33 6.52 15.30
CA LEU A 180 -0.33 5.52 15.69
C LEU A 180 -0.77 4.89 17.02
N LYS A 181 -1.06 3.59 17.05
CA LYS A 181 -1.53 2.92 18.27
C LYS A 181 -0.79 1.62 18.52
N ASN A 182 -0.49 1.34 19.80
CA ASN A 182 0.12 0.08 20.22
C ASN A 182 1.43 -0.27 19.50
N ASN A 183 2.18 0.72 19.02
CA ASN A 183 3.45 0.50 18.33
C ASN A 183 4.60 0.54 19.34
N VAL A 184 5.66 -0.23 19.09
CA VAL A 184 6.89 -0.23 19.90
C VAL A 184 8.08 0.09 19.00
N PHE A 185 8.61 1.29 19.12
CA PHE A 185 9.65 1.84 18.23
C PHE A 185 11.06 1.82 18.83
N LYS A 186 11.40 0.83 19.65
CA LYS A 186 12.69 0.74 20.36
C LYS A 186 13.90 0.82 19.40
N ASN A 187 13.80 0.27 18.20
CA ASN A 187 14.88 0.20 17.22
C ASN A 187 14.72 1.21 16.07
N VAL A 188 13.95 2.26 16.26
CA VAL A 188 13.65 3.28 15.23
C VAL A 188 14.30 4.59 15.60
N ASN A 189 15.11 5.16 14.71
CA ASN A 189 15.76 6.46 14.93
C ASN A 189 14.77 7.63 14.78
N THR A 190 13.94 7.58 13.73
CA THR A 190 12.91 8.60 13.45
C THR A 190 11.57 7.92 13.23
N ILE A 191 10.64 8.08 14.18
CA ILE A 191 9.30 7.47 14.07
C ILE A 191 8.55 8.10 12.91
N VAL A 192 8.46 9.45 12.89
CA VAL A 192 7.77 10.20 11.84
C VAL A 192 8.68 11.31 11.32
N LYS A 193 9.01 11.26 10.04
CA LYS A 193 9.60 12.36 9.28
C LYS A 193 8.49 13.12 8.56
N LYS A 194 8.31 14.39 8.89
CA LYS A 194 7.26 15.25 8.32
C LYS A 194 7.77 15.98 7.08
N GLY A 195 7.00 15.89 6.00
CA GLY A 195 7.22 16.67 4.76
C GLY A 195 6.82 18.13 4.88
N LYS A 196 7.01 18.90 3.81
CA LYS A 196 6.81 20.36 3.82
C LYS A 196 5.33 20.77 3.88
N ASP A 197 4.48 19.97 3.24
CA ASP A 197 3.06 20.29 3.09
C ASP A 197 2.18 19.59 4.14
N LEU A 198 2.78 18.88 5.09
CA LEU A 198 2.06 18.17 6.13
C LEU A 198 1.60 19.12 7.25
N ASP A 199 0.30 19.09 7.58
CA ASP A 199 -0.21 19.78 8.77
C ASP A 199 0.40 19.18 10.05
N LYS A 200 0.73 20.03 11.01
CA LYS A 200 1.34 19.62 12.29
C LYS A 200 0.47 18.66 13.09
N LYS A 201 -0.85 18.72 12.93
CA LYS A 201 -1.85 17.89 13.63
C LYS A 201 -2.28 16.66 12.83
N ALA A 202 -1.71 16.43 11.66
CA ALA A 202 -2.12 15.34 10.77
C ALA A 202 -1.90 13.95 11.38
N ILE A 203 -0.92 13.82 12.29
CA ILE A 203 -0.54 12.55 12.91
C ILE A 203 -0.67 12.66 14.43
N THR A 204 -1.32 11.66 15.03
CA THR A 204 -1.53 11.52 16.48
C THR A 204 -0.97 10.17 16.95
N GLU A 205 -0.21 10.20 18.05
CA GLU A 205 0.34 9.04 18.75
C GLU A 205 -0.60 8.58 19.87
#